data_ba7f99faba899e4f1e6afe3267316605
#
_entry.id   ba7f99faba899e4f1e6afe3267316605
#
_cell.length_a   1.000
_cell.length_b   1.000
_cell.length_c   1.000
_cell.angle_alpha   90.00
_cell.angle_beta   90.00
_cell.angle_gamma   90.00
#
_symmetry.space_group_name_H-M   'P 1'
#
loop_
_entity.id
_entity.type
_entity.pdbx_description
1 polymer ?
#
loop_
_entity_poly.entity_id
_entity_poly.type
_entity_poly.pdbx_seq_one_letter_code
_entity_poly.pdbx_strand_id
1 'polypeptide(L)'
;MIVAASTSCIPNLPLQEVFDRLSDLEYTNAEIVIDENSCVKPEELAQQFDQVIHICRTSRRITPVAFYFGLEPTHPNFFEYFDTACHMAKASRVVVISVRAAVPGTPFNDEVQRLQELVRIGMSEGVVVGLTTEIGRLTELPDTVGSLCKCVKGLSVTLDPSHYIYTQTKPKDYDGILDYVCHVRLRDTTKEKPQVRIGQGTLEFGRFVIQLSKAGYNRALCVDLAQLPDIDSIAELRKMRLLLESLL
;
A
#
# COMPACT_ATOMS: atom_id res chain seq x y z
N MET A 1 -15.09 -0.21 7.11
CA MET A 1 -13.80 -0.63 6.51
C MET A 1 -13.89 -2.09 6.08
N ILE A 2 -12.96 -2.58 5.25
CA ILE A 2 -12.86 -3.99 4.81
C ILE A 2 -11.43 -4.47 5.01
N VAL A 3 -11.22 -5.78 5.15
CA VAL A 3 -9.88 -6.37 5.27
C VAL A 3 -9.40 -6.84 3.90
N ALA A 4 -8.16 -6.51 3.54
CA ALA A 4 -7.48 -6.93 2.32
C ALA A 4 -6.10 -7.53 2.65
N ALA A 5 -5.51 -8.24 1.71
CA ALA A 5 -4.10 -8.64 1.80
C ALA A 5 -3.32 -8.19 0.57
N SER A 6 -2.07 -7.83 0.76
CA SER A 6 -1.14 -7.54 -0.33
C SER A 6 -0.70 -8.83 -1.03
N THR A 7 -0.61 -8.80 -2.36
CA THR A 7 -0.09 -9.95 -3.12
C THR A 7 1.37 -10.25 -2.82
N SER A 8 2.12 -9.29 -2.24
CA SER A 8 3.48 -9.48 -1.73
C SER A 8 3.58 -10.53 -0.62
N CYS A 9 2.48 -10.76 0.12
CA CYS A 9 2.46 -11.75 1.19
C CYS A 9 2.61 -13.18 0.69
N ILE A 10 2.32 -13.44 -0.59
CA ILE A 10 2.42 -14.75 -1.23
C ILE A 10 3.30 -14.62 -2.49
N PRO A 11 4.62 -14.50 -2.33
CA PRO A 11 5.55 -14.28 -3.43
C PRO A 11 5.72 -15.53 -4.30
N ASN A 12 6.35 -15.36 -5.47
CA ASN A 12 6.78 -16.42 -6.39
C ASN A 12 5.65 -17.26 -7.01
N LEU A 13 4.42 -16.74 -7.04
CA LEU A 13 3.28 -17.36 -7.71
C LEU A 13 2.67 -16.38 -8.74
N PRO A 14 2.09 -16.90 -9.84
CA PRO A 14 1.28 -16.07 -10.75
C PRO A 14 0.10 -15.43 -10.03
N LEU A 15 -0.35 -14.26 -10.51
CA LEU A 15 -1.42 -13.48 -9.86
C LEU A 15 -2.71 -14.29 -9.60
N GLN A 16 -3.11 -15.16 -10.54
CA GLN A 16 -4.28 -16.01 -10.35
C GLN A 16 -4.12 -16.95 -9.16
N GLU A 17 -2.96 -17.60 -9.03
CA GLU A 17 -2.68 -18.49 -7.91
C GLU A 17 -2.57 -17.75 -6.57
N VAL A 18 -2.04 -16.51 -6.59
CA VAL A 18 -2.04 -15.65 -5.40
C VAL A 18 -3.48 -15.37 -4.96
N PHE A 19 -4.38 -15.04 -5.89
CA PHE A 19 -5.79 -14.82 -5.57
C PHE A 19 -6.47 -16.07 -5.01
N ASP A 20 -6.17 -17.25 -5.58
CA ASP A 20 -6.71 -18.51 -5.09
C ASP A 20 -6.22 -18.80 -3.66
N ARG A 21 -4.93 -18.58 -3.39
CA ARG A 21 -4.37 -18.73 -2.03
C ARG A 21 -4.95 -17.75 -1.02
N LEU A 22 -5.11 -16.48 -1.40
CA LEU A 22 -5.76 -15.49 -0.53
C LEU A 22 -7.23 -15.88 -0.25
N SER A 23 -7.93 -16.39 -1.25
CA SER A 23 -9.30 -16.90 -1.09
C SER A 23 -9.36 -18.11 -0.15
N ASP A 24 -8.41 -19.03 -0.20
CA ASP A 24 -8.31 -20.17 0.72
C ASP A 24 -8.06 -19.72 2.17
N LEU A 25 -7.46 -18.54 2.33
CA LEU A 25 -7.28 -17.86 3.62
C LEU A 25 -8.51 -17.00 4.00
N GLU A 26 -9.59 -17.10 3.22
CA GLU A 26 -10.86 -16.36 3.41
C GLU A 26 -10.72 -14.83 3.30
N TYR A 27 -9.67 -14.31 2.64
CA TYR A 27 -9.66 -12.93 2.20
C TYR A 27 -10.62 -12.76 1.03
N THR A 28 -11.28 -11.61 0.97
CA THR A 28 -12.18 -11.23 -0.13
C THR A 28 -11.66 -10.05 -0.94
N ASN A 29 -10.59 -9.42 -0.47
CA ASN A 29 -10.01 -8.24 -1.10
C ASN A 29 -8.48 -8.36 -1.16
N ALA A 30 -7.88 -7.78 -2.21
CA ALA A 30 -6.42 -7.75 -2.37
C ALA A 30 -5.89 -6.40 -2.85
N GLU A 31 -4.70 -6.06 -2.39
CA GLU A 31 -3.82 -5.08 -3.03
C GLU A 31 -2.89 -5.81 -4.00
N ILE A 32 -2.82 -5.35 -5.24
CA ILE A 32 -1.89 -5.90 -6.24
C ILE A 32 -0.61 -5.08 -6.22
N VAL A 33 0.52 -5.77 -5.98
CA VAL A 33 1.84 -5.15 -6.04
C VAL A 33 2.39 -5.20 -7.45
N ILE A 34 2.82 -4.05 -7.95
CA ILE A 34 3.54 -3.86 -9.22
C ILE A 34 4.98 -3.47 -8.85
N ASP A 35 5.88 -4.43 -8.91
CA ASP A 35 7.27 -4.31 -8.45
C ASP A 35 8.14 -5.29 -9.23
N GLU A 36 9.45 -5.04 -9.30
CA GLU A 36 10.42 -5.90 -10.00
C GLU A 36 10.44 -7.34 -9.48
N ASN A 37 10.11 -7.54 -8.20
CA ASN A 37 10.10 -8.84 -7.51
C ASN A 37 8.69 -9.43 -7.36
N SER A 38 7.66 -8.77 -7.90
CA SER A 38 6.28 -9.25 -7.81
C SER A 38 5.84 -10.03 -9.06
N CYS A 39 4.65 -10.63 -9.00
CA CYS A 39 4.07 -11.32 -10.15
C CYS A 39 3.58 -10.38 -11.26
N VAL A 40 3.42 -9.10 -10.96
CA VAL A 40 3.12 -8.05 -11.95
C VAL A 40 4.31 -7.09 -11.96
N LYS A 41 5.08 -7.12 -13.05
CA LYS A 41 6.32 -6.35 -13.15
C LYS A 41 6.14 -5.08 -13.95
N PRO A 42 6.76 -3.95 -13.54
CA PRO A 42 6.64 -2.69 -14.27
C PRO A 42 7.04 -2.79 -15.75
N GLU A 43 8.13 -3.48 -16.06
CA GLU A 43 8.64 -3.63 -17.43
C GLU A 43 7.75 -4.52 -18.31
N GLU A 44 6.95 -5.39 -17.70
CA GLU A 44 6.06 -6.33 -18.39
C GLU A 44 4.60 -5.83 -18.40
N LEU A 45 4.29 -4.64 -17.85
CA LEU A 45 2.93 -4.14 -17.71
C LEU A 45 2.15 -4.13 -19.03
N ALA A 46 2.78 -3.70 -20.11
CA ALA A 46 2.13 -3.67 -21.43
C ALA A 46 1.78 -5.09 -21.94
N GLN A 47 2.62 -6.08 -21.62
CA GLN A 47 2.42 -7.48 -22.03
C GLN A 47 1.42 -8.20 -21.11
N GLN A 48 1.43 -7.87 -19.81
CA GLN A 48 0.54 -8.46 -18.81
C GLN A 48 -0.81 -7.76 -18.71
N PHE A 49 -1.00 -6.64 -19.41
CA PHE A 49 -2.14 -5.73 -19.27
C PHE A 49 -3.50 -6.45 -19.31
N ASP A 50 -3.78 -7.11 -20.42
CA ASP A 50 -5.05 -7.79 -20.60
C ASP A 50 -5.24 -8.97 -19.65
N GLN A 51 -4.15 -9.68 -19.31
CA GLN A 51 -4.18 -10.80 -18.38
C GLN A 51 -4.54 -10.33 -16.97
N VAL A 52 -3.88 -9.28 -16.45
CA VAL A 52 -4.15 -8.72 -15.12
C VAL A 52 -5.59 -8.21 -15.04
N ILE A 53 -6.05 -7.47 -16.03
CA ILE A 53 -7.44 -6.97 -16.09
C ILE A 53 -8.43 -8.15 -16.12
N HIS A 54 -8.15 -9.17 -16.92
CA HIS A 54 -9.00 -10.35 -16.99
C HIS A 54 -9.13 -11.01 -15.62
N ILE A 55 -8.02 -11.27 -14.93
CA ILE A 55 -8.01 -11.85 -13.58
C ILE A 55 -8.80 -10.96 -12.61
N CYS A 56 -8.54 -9.65 -12.59
CA CYS A 56 -9.23 -8.70 -11.71
C CYS A 56 -10.74 -8.68 -11.94
N ARG A 57 -11.19 -8.79 -13.19
CA ARG A 57 -12.62 -8.71 -13.54
C ARG A 57 -13.37 -10.03 -13.43
N THR A 58 -12.70 -11.15 -13.60
CA THR A 58 -13.33 -12.48 -13.58
C THR A 58 -13.23 -13.19 -12.25
N SER A 59 -12.34 -12.75 -11.37
CA SER A 59 -12.27 -13.27 -10.00
C SER A 59 -13.60 -13.06 -9.29
N ARG A 60 -14.17 -14.16 -8.81
CA ARG A 60 -15.45 -14.14 -8.06
C ARG A 60 -15.25 -14.08 -6.55
N ARG A 61 -14.02 -14.31 -6.09
CA ARG A 61 -13.69 -14.45 -4.66
C ARG A 61 -12.85 -13.31 -4.13
N ILE A 62 -12.00 -12.72 -4.99
CA ILE A 62 -11.10 -11.62 -4.62
C ILE A 62 -11.43 -10.38 -5.43
N THR A 63 -11.65 -9.27 -4.74
CA THR A 63 -11.83 -7.95 -5.33
C THR A 63 -10.54 -7.14 -5.15
N PRO A 64 -9.88 -6.67 -6.22
CA PRO A 64 -8.75 -5.77 -6.08
C PRO A 64 -9.23 -4.41 -5.56
N VAL A 65 -8.54 -3.88 -4.54
CA VAL A 65 -8.93 -2.62 -3.87
C VAL A 65 -7.91 -1.50 -4.03
N ALA A 66 -6.65 -1.85 -4.27
CA ALA A 66 -5.57 -0.91 -4.53
C ALA A 66 -4.48 -1.56 -5.37
N PHE A 67 -3.69 -0.73 -6.07
CA PHE A 67 -2.39 -1.12 -6.60
C PHE A 67 -1.29 -0.46 -5.77
N TYR A 68 -0.20 -1.17 -5.54
CA TYR A 68 1.03 -0.61 -5.02
C TYR A 68 2.09 -0.61 -6.13
N PHE A 69 2.50 0.58 -6.57
CA PHE A 69 3.52 0.78 -7.59
C PHE A 69 4.87 1.00 -6.90
N GLY A 70 5.61 -0.09 -6.72
CA GLY A 70 6.84 -0.15 -5.93
C GLY A 70 8.11 0.26 -6.65
N LEU A 71 8.02 0.68 -7.93
CA LEU A 71 9.17 1.11 -8.71
C LEU A 71 9.86 2.33 -8.10
N GLU A 72 11.19 2.37 -8.19
CA GLU A 72 11.96 3.51 -7.69
C GLU A 72 11.66 4.79 -8.49
N PRO A 73 11.46 5.94 -7.81
CA PRO A 73 11.19 7.22 -8.46
C PRO A 73 12.23 7.67 -9.48
N THR A 74 13.45 7.16 -9.37
CA THR A 74 14.59 7.49 -10.26
C THR A 74 14.67 6.60 -11.50
N HIS A 75 13.77 5.61 -11.64
CA HIS A 75 13.77 4.73 -12.81
C HIS A 75 13.47 5.52 -14.09
N PRO A 76 14.24 5.35 -15.18
CA PRO A 76 14.10 6.17 -16.40
C PRO A 76 12.70 6.14 -17.02
N ASN A 77 12.01 4.99 -16.96
CA ASN A 77 10.67 4.81 -17.52
C ASN A 77 9.56 4.93 -16.45
N PHE A 78 9.85 5.55 -15.30
CA PHE A 78 8.94 5.61 -14.16
C PHE A 78 7.54 6.14 -14.53
N PHE A 79 7.47 7.27 -15.24
CA PHE A 79 6.20 7.89 -15.61
C PHE A 79 5.43 7.09 -16.66
N GLU A 80 6.12 6.47 -17.62
CA GLU A 80 5.52 5.62 -18.66
C GLU A 80 4.86 4.39 -18.02
N TYR A 81 5.57 3.72 -17.13
CA TYR A 81 5.04 2.54 -16.43
C TYR A 81 3.95 2.92 -15.44
N PHE A 82 4.05 4.08 -14.79
CA PHE A 82 3.01 4.58 -13.91
C PHE A 82 1.72 4.93 -14.67
N ASP A 83 1.82 5.55 -15.83
CA ASP A 83 0.68 5.84 -16.72
C ASP A 83 -0.02 4.53 -17.13
N THR A 84 0.74 3.53 -17.57
CA THR A 84 0.22 2.19 -17.89
C THR A 84 -0.47 1.55 -16.68
N ALA A 85 0.11 1.68 -15.48
CA ALA A 85 -0.50 1.18 -14.25
C ALA A 85 -1.81 1.91 -13.91
N CYS A 86 -1.93 3.21 -14.18
CA CYS A 86 -3.18 3.97 -14.01
C CYS A 86 -4.27 3.50 -14.98
N HIS A 87 -3.93 3.26 -16.25
CA HIS A 87 -4.85 2.67 -17.23
C HIS A 87 -5.34 1.28 -16.78
N MET A 88 -4.41 0.45 -16.28
CA MET A 88 -4.73 -0.88 -15.73
C MET A 88 -5.66 -0.79 -14.51
N ALA A 89 -5.41 0.18 -13.60
CA ALA A 89 -6.26 0.41 -12.44
C ALA A 89 -7.69 0.77 -12.85
N LYS A 90 -7.86 1.74 -13.75
CA LYS A 90 -9.17 2.11 -14.32
C LYS A 90 -9.87 0.91 -14.95
N ALA A 91 -9.15 0.17 -15.80
CA ALA A 91 -9.70 -1.01 -16.46
C ALA A 91 -10.08 -2.12 -15.46
N SER A 92 -9.37 -2.24 -14.34
CA SER A 92 -9.64 -3.18 -13.25
C SER A 92 -10.65 -2.66 -12.21
N ARG A 93 -11.15 -1.42 -12.36
CA ARG A 93 -12.02 -0.72 -11.40
C ARG A 93 -11.36 -0.46 -10.04
N VAL A 94 -10.06 -0.34 -10.01
CA VAL A 94 -9.28 0.04 -8.83
C VAL A 94 -9.11 1.56 -8.85
N VAL A 95 -9.39 2.20 -7.71
CA VAL A 95 -9.39 3.68 -7.63
C VAL A 95 -8.20 4.24 -6.85
N VAL A 96 -7.31 3.41 -6.33
CA VAL A 96 -6.14 3.83 -5.56
C VAL A 96 -4.88 3.19 -6.10
N ILE A 97 -3.86 4.02 -6.36
CA ILE A 97 -2.49 3.55 -6.59
C ILE A 97 -1.58 4.19 -5.55
N SER A 98 -0.86 3.35 -4.81
CA SER A 98 0.17 3.77 -3.86
C SER A 98 1.51 3.89 -4.57
N VAL A 99 2.29 4.93 -4.25
CA VAL A 99 3.62 5.19 -4.81
C VAL A 99 4.62 5.50 -3.72
N ARG A 100 5.90 5.23 -3.96
CA ARG A 100 6.98 5.57 -3.03
C ARG A 100 7.35 7.04 -3.14
N ALA A 101 7.76 7.63 -2.01
CA ALA A 101 8.40 8.95 -2.00
C ALA A 101 9.87 8.86 -2.45
N ALA A 102 10.43 9.99 -2.85
CA ALA A 102 11.86 10.10 -3.12
C ALA A 102 12.70 9.90 -1.85
N VAL A 103 13.98 9.59 -2.04
CA VAL A 103 14.95 9.40 -0.95
C VAL A 103 15.31 10.72 -0.26
N PRO A 104 15.78 10.70 1.00
CA PRO A 104 16.29 11.87 1.68
C PRO A 104 17.42 12.53 0.88
N GLY A 105 17.44 13.86 0.87
CA GLY A 105 18.37 14.65 0.07
C GLY A 105 17.81 15.09 -1.29
N THR A 106 16.71 14.49 -1.76
CA THR A 106 15.97 15.04 -2.91
C THR A 106 15.40 16.40 -2.54
N PRO A 107 15.62 17.45 -3.37
CA PRO A 107 15.04 18.75 -3.11
C PRO A 107 13.50 18.68 -3.00
N PHE A 108 12.94 19.32 -1.98
CA PHE A 108 11.50 19.27 -1.71
C PHE A 108 10.65 19.69 -2.93
N ASN A 109 11.08 20.75 -3.63
CA ASN A 109 10.35 21.23 -4.81
C ASN A 109 10.39 20.24 -5.98
N ASP A 110 11.46 19.47 -6.13
CA ASP A 110 11.55 18.44 -7.19
C ASP A 110 10.57 17.31 -6.90
N GLU A 111 10.48 16.92 -5.64
CA GLU A 111 9.48 15.93 -5.21
C GLU A 111 8.04 16.45 -5.39
N VAL A 112 7.78 17.71 -5.05
CA VAL A 112 6.47 18.35 -5.30
C VAL A 112 6.11 18.30 -6.78
N GLN A 113 7.04 18.64 -7.68
CA GLN A 113 6.79 18.59 -9.13
C GLN A 113 6.52 17.17 -9.62
N ARG A 114 7.31 16.20 -9.14
CA ARG A 114 7.10 14.78 -9.47
C ARG A 114 5.72 14.31 -9.03
N LEU A 115 5.33 14.61 -7.80
CA LEU A 115 4.04 14.21 -7.24
C LEU A 115 2.86 14.91 -7.94
N GLN A 116 3.02 16.18 -8.35
CA GLN A 116 2.01 16.89 -9.14
C GLN A 116 1.77 16.19 -10.48
N GLU A 117 2.84 15.73 -11.14
CA GLU A 117 2.71 14.98 -12.40
C GLU A 117 2.03 13.64 -12.18
N LEU A 118 2.36 12.89 -11.12
CA LEU A 118 1.69 11.62 -10.79
C LEU A 118 0.20 11.83 -10.51
N VAL A 119 -0.14 12.86 -9.74
CA VAL A 119 -1.55 13.19 -9.47
C VAL A 119 -2.27 13.58 -10.76
N ARG A 120 -1.63 14.34 -11.66
CA ARG A 120 -2.21 14.70 -12.96
C ARG A 120 -2.52 13.44 -13.81
N ILE A 121 -1.57 12.51 -13.89
CA ILE A 121 -1.75 11.23 -14.60
C ILE A 121 -2.88 10.41 -13.94
N GLY A 122 -2.83 10.23 -12.61
CA GLY A 122 -3.86 9.49 -11.90
C GLY A 122 -5.26 10.07 -12.08
N MET A 123 -5.39 11.40 -11.99
CA MET A 123 -6.67 12.08 -12.15
C MET A 123 -7.27 11.90 -13.56
N SER A 124 -6.46 11.84 -14.61
CA SER A 124 -6.96 11.61 -15.99
C SER A 124 -7.62 10.24 -16.13
N GLU A 125 -7.22 9.29 -15.30
CA GLU A 125 -7.78 7.93 -15.26
C GLU A 125 -8.79 7.69 -14.13
N GLY A 126 -9.08 8.73 -13.33
CA GLY A 126 -9.97 8.63 -12.17
C GLY A 126 -9.36 7.85 -11.00
N VAL A 127 -8.02 7.87 -10.89
CA VAL A 127 -7.25 7.16 -9.88
C VAL A 127 -6.69 8.15 -8.86
N VAL A 128 -6.81 7.81 -7.58
CA VAL A 128 -6.23 8.55 -6.44
C VAL A 128 -4.80 8.06 -6.22
N VAL A 129 -3.85 8.98 -6.13
CA VAL A 129 -2.46 8.67 -5.84
C VAL A 129 -2.22 8.76 -4.33
N GLY A 130 -1.82 7.64 -3.72
CA GLY A 130 -1.47 7.55 -2.31
C GLY A 130 0.05 7.51 -2.12
N LEU A 131 0.62 8.51 -1.46
CA LEU A 131 2.04 8.54 -1.13
C LEU A 131 2.30 7.66 0.08
N THR A 132 3.14 6.63 -0.08
CA THR A 132 3.42 5.66 0.98
C THR A 132 4.32 6.26 2.05
N THR A 133 3.96 6.05 3.32
CA THR A 133 4.82 6.39 4.45
C THR A 133 5.90 5.32 4.61
N GLU A 134 7.18 5.73 4.58
CA GLU A 134 8.29 4.78 4.56
C GLU A 134 9.55 5.39 5.20
N ILE A 135 10.24 4.61 6.06
CA ILE A 135 11.57 4.96 6.61
C ILE A 135 12.59 5.03 5.48
N GLY A 136 13.51 5.97 5.57
CA GLY A 136 14.52 6.20 4.53
C GLY A 136 13.98 6.90 3.29
N ARG A 137 12.81 7.50 3.39
CA ARG A 137 12.17 8.33 2.36
C ARG A 137 11.80 9.70 2.91
N LEU A 138 11.44 10.64 2.05
CA LEU A 138 10.94 11.96 2.48
C LEU A 138 9.70 11.85 3.38
N THR A 139 8.98 10.76 3.28
CA THR A 139 7.80 10.44 4.10
C THR A 139 8.10 9.83 5.47
N GLU A 140 9.37 9.71 5.83
CA GLU A 140 9.76 9.24 7.18
C GLU A 140 9.26 10.18 8.29
N LEU A 141 9.06 11.46 7.99
CA LEU A 141 8.52 12.44 8.93
C LEU A 141 7.07 12.79 8.56
N PRO A 142 6.09 12.61 9.49
CA PRO A 142 4.69 12.97 9.24
C PRO A 142 4.50 14.43 8.81
N ASP A 143 5.27 15.37 9.36
CA ASP A 143 5.20 16.79 9.01
C ASP A 143 5.58 17.03 7.54
N THR A 144 6.55 16.27 7.01
CA THR A 144 6.92 16.34 5.59
C THR A 144 5.78 15.80 4.72
N VAL A 145 5.15 14.70 5.12
CA VAL A 145 3.97 14.14 4.42
C VAL A 145 2.85 15.18 4.38
N GLY A 146 2.51 15.78 5.52
CA GLY A 146 1.49 16.83 5.60
C GLY A 146 1.81 18.04 4.73
N SER A 147 3.09 18.43 4.64
CA SER A 147 3.55 19.52 3.78
C SER A 147 3.43 19.17 2.29
N LEU A 148 3.79 17.96 1.89
CA LEU A 148 3.62 17.47 0.51
C LEU A 148 2.14 17.44 0.11
N CYS A 149 1.25 16.93 0.97
CA CYS A 149 -0.18 16.90 0.70
C CYS A 149 -0.80 18.31 0.57
N LYS A 150 -0.30 19.29 1.32
CA LYS A 150 -0.74 20.69 1.19
C LYS A 150 -0.25 21.33 -0.11
N CYS A 151 0.98 21.03 -0.55
CA CYS A 151 1.57 21.58 -1.77
C CYS A 151 1.04 20.90 -3.05
N VAL A 152 0.63 19.65 -2.97
CA VAL A 152 0.17 18.85 -4.11
C VAL A 152 -1.32 18.56 -3.97
N LYS A 153 -2.16 19.39 -4.58
CA LYS A 153 -3.61 19.23 -4.52
C LYS A 153 -4.04 17.91 -5.18
N GLY A 154 -4.78 17.09 -4.45
CA GLY A 154 -5.26 15.77 -4.92
C GLY A 154 -4.33 14.61 -4.53
N LEU A 155 -3.15 14.89 -3.95
CA LEU A 155 -2.32 13.86 -3.35
C LEU A 155 -2.98 13.35 -2.07
N SER A 156 -2.93 12.05 -1.89
CA SER A 156 -3.38 11.33 -0.69
C SER A 156 -2.22 10.54 -0.07
N VAL A 157 -2.50 9.83 1.01
CA VAL A 157 -1.50 9.06 1.77
C VAL A 157 -1.89 7.57 1.79
N THR A 158 -0.91 6.72 1.52
CA THR A 158 -0.95 5.30 1.89
C THR A 158 -0.19 5.15 3.20
N LEU A 159 -0.93 4.99 4.29
CA LEU A 159 -0.36 4.96 5.63
C LEU A 159 0.07 3.56 6.04
N ASP A 160 1.35 3.38 6.34
CA ASP A 160 1.88 2.23 7.07
C ASP A 160 2.39 2.72 8.43
N PRO A 161 1.66 2.51 9.53
CA PRO A 161 2.05 3.00 10.84
C PRO A 161 3.31 2.33 11.39
N SER A 162 3.71 1.16 10.88
CA SER A 162 4.91 0.46 11.32
C SER A 162 6.17 1.30 11.13
N HIS A 163 6.22 2.12 10.09
CA HIS A 163 7.34 3.01 9.78
C HIS A 163 7.47 4.19 10.76
N TYR A 164 6.42 4.48 11.52
CA TYR A 164 6.44 5.51 12.57
C TYR A 164 6.68 4.94 13.97
N ILE A 165 6.83 3.62 14.09
CA ILE A 165 7.15 2.89 15.31
C ILE A 165 8.58 2.35 15.28
N TYR A 166 8.93 1.67 14.18
CA TYR A 166 10.23 1.03 14.01
C TYR A 166 11.37 2.04 14.03
N THR A 167 12.49 1.70 14.71
CA THR A 167 13.68 2.53 14.93
C THR A 167 13.45 3.82 15.75
N GLN A 168 12.24 4.12 16.16
CA GLN A 168 11.94 5.36 16.88
C GLN A 168 12.14 5.20 18.39
N THR A 169 12.78 6.18 19.00
CA THR A 169 12.87 6.26 20.48
C THR A 169 11.48 6.42 21.11
N LYS A 170 10.61 7.18 20.42
CA LYS A 170 9.17 7.28 20.69
C LYS A 170 8.44 7.20 19.35
N PRO A 171 7.27 6.52 19.27
CA PRO A 171 6.46 6.53 18.05
C PRO A 171 6.21 7.97 17.60
N LYS A 172 6.32 8.21 16.29
CA LYS A 172 6.00 9.51 15.70
C LYS A 172 4.49 9.70 15.69
N ASP A 173 4.06 10.90 16.02
CA ASP A 173 2.66 11.29 15.92
C ASP A 173 2.31 11.55 14.45
N TYR A 174 1.33 10.83 13.94
CA TYR A 174 0.83 10.95 12.57
C TYR A 174 -0.64 11.37 12.50
N ASP A 175 -1.23 11.82 13.59
CA ASP A 175 -2.65 12.24 13.62
C ASP A 175 -2.92 13.34 12.59
N GLY A 176 -1.97 14.25 12.38
CA GLY A 176 -2.09 15.36 11.43
C GLY A 176 -2.16 14.98 9.95
N ILE A 177 -1.93 13.71 9.59
CA ILE A 177 -2.01 13.24 8.21
C ILE A 177 -3.19 12.28 7.96
N LEU A 178 -3.97 11.94 8.98
CA LEU A 178 -5.06 10.98 8.86
C LEU A 178 -6.15 11.41 7.87
N ASP A 179 -6.43 12.71 7.76
CA ASP A 179 -7.41 13.25 6.81
C ASP A 179 -7.02 13.06 5.34
N TYR A 180 -5.74 12.80 5.07
CA TYR A 180 -5.24 12.53 3.71
C TYR A 180 -5.21 11.04 3.36
N VAL A 181 -5.50 10.14 4.31
CA VAL A 181 -5.34 8.69 4.09
C VAL A 181 -6.36 8.16 3.09
N CYS A 182 -5.88 7.56 2.01
CA CYS A 182 -6.70 6.87 1.01
C CYS A 182 -6.52 5.35 1.03
N HIS A 183 -5.43 4.85 1.61
CA HIS A 183 -5.13 3.43 1.76
C HIS A 183 -4.29 3.18 3.01
N VAL A 184 -4.35 1.96 3.54
CA VAL A 184 -3.62 1.56 4.75
C VAL A 184 -2.96 0.23 4.52
N ARG A 185 -1.67 0.12 4.87
CA ARG A 185 -0.89 -1.12 4.91
C ARG A 185 -0.53 -1.46 6.36
N LEU A 186 -0.69 -2.71 6.76
CA LEU A 186 -0.58 -3.13 8.15
C LEU A 186 0.31 -4.35 8.33
N ARG A 187 1.19 -4.23 9.29
CA ARG A 187 1.97 -5.30 9.90
C ARG A 187 2.12 -5.03 11.39
N ASP A 188 2.40 -6.05 12.17
CA ASP A 188 2.74 -5.83 13.58
C ASP A 188 4.25 -5.58 13.71
N THR A 189 4.63 -4.61 14.55
CA THR A 189 5.99 -4.08 14.58
C THR A 189 6.39 -3.72 16.02
N THR A 190 7.69 -3.68 16.27
CA THR A 190 8.28 -3.07 17.46
C THR A 190 9.30 -2.02 17.04
N LYS A 191 9.84 -1.28 18.01
CA LYS A 191 10.92 -0.33 17.71
C LYS A 191 12.23 -1.01 17.25
N GLU A 192 12.42 -2.30 17.58
CA GLU A 192 13.60 -3.08 17.23
C GLU A 192 13.46 -3.86 15.92
N LYS A 193 12.22 -4.21 15.54
CA LYS A 193 11.95 -5.05 14.37
C LYS A 193 10.84 -4.46 13.53
N PRO A 194 11.04 -4.34 12.20
CA PRO A 194 10.04 -3.78 11.27
C PRO A 194 8.79 -4.65 11.17
N GLN A 195 8.92 -5.95 11.46
CA GLN A 195 7.83 -6.89 11.53
C GLN A 195 8.10 -7.94 12.61
N VAL A 196 7.07 -8.27 13.36
CA VAL A 196 7.05 -9.35 14.36
C VAL A 196 5.80 -10.22 14.16
N ARG A 197 5.68 -11.32 14.91
CA ARG A 197 4.45 -12.13 14.93
C ARG A 197 3.27 -11.28 15.40
N ILE A 198 2.13 -11.51 14.81
CA ILE A 198 0.89 -10.79 15.16
C ILE A 198 0.57 -10.96 16.65
N GLY A 199 0.38 -9.84 17.33
CA GLY A 199 0.15 -9.76 18.78
C GLY A 199 1.42 -9.70 19.62
N GLN A 200 2.60 -9.62 19.03
CA GLN A 200 3.88 -9.42 19.71
C GLN A 200 4.46 -8.01 19.50
N GLY A 201 3.80 -7.20 18.69
CA GLY A 201 4.18 -5.83 18.42
C GLY A 201 3.60 -4.83 19.41
N THR A 202 3.83 -3.57 19.08
CA THR A 202 3.38 -2.42 19.89
C THR A 202 2.29 -1.61 19.22
N LEU A 203 1.86 -1.98 17.99
CA LEU A 203 0.77 -1.31 17.28
C LEU A 203 -0.57 -1.68 17.94
N GLU A 204 -1.24 -0.69 18.51
CA GLU A 204 -2.57 -0.85 19.10
C GLU A 204 -3.64 -0.81 17.98
N PHE A 205 -3.87 -1.93 17.29
CA PHE A 205 -4.78 -2.03 16.15
C PHE A 205 -6.18 -1.48 16.44
N GLY A 206 -6.75 -1.77 17.61
CA GLY A 206 -8.08 -1.27 17.99
C GLY A 206 -8.13 0.26 18.07
N ARG A 207 -7.12 0.87 18.68
CA ARG A 207 -7.00 2.34 18.76
C ARG A 207 -6.80 2.93 17.36
N PHE A 208 -5.94 2.33 16.54
CA PHE A 208 -5.66 2.76 15.18
C PHE A 208 -6.92 2.75 14.30
N VAL A 209 -7.70 1.67 14.34
CA VAL A 209 -8.97 1.55 13.61
C VAL A 209 -9.97 2.65 14.05
N ILE A 210 -10.05 2.94 15.36
CA ILE A 210 -10.90 4.03 15.86
C ILE A 210 -10.42 5.40 15.36
N GLN A 211 -9.11 5.66 15.33
CA GLN A 211 -8.55 6.92 14.82
C GLN A 211 -8.87 7.10 13.33
N LEU A 212 -8.66 6.06 12.52
CA LEU A 212 -9.02 6.06 11.09
C LEU A 212 -10.52 6.33 10.88
N SER A 213 -11.38 5.67 11.66
CA SER A 213 -12.83 5.86 11.58
C SER A 213 -13.24 7.30 11.91
N LYS A 214 -12.62 7.90 12.93
CA LYS A 214 -12.85 9.31 13.31
C LYS A 214 -12.40 10.29 12.22
N ALA A 215 -11.34 9.97 11.49
CA ALA A 215 -10.88 10.75 10.32
C ALA A 215 -11.72 10.48 9.05
N GLY A 216 -12.79 9.68 9.15
CA GLY A 216 -13.66 9.39 8.00
C GLY A 216 -13.14 8.31 7.05
N TYR A 217 -12.05 7.63 7.38
CA TYR A 217 -11.54 6.52 6.57
C TYR A 217 -12.46 5.30 6.67
N ASN A 218 -12.91 4.80 5.52
CA ASN A 218 -13.83 3.65 5.45
C ASN A 218 -13.44 2.62 4.36
N ARG A 219 -12.18 2.63 3.92
CA ARG A 219 -11.66 1.77 2.85
C ARG A 219 -10.98 0.50 3.40
N ALA A 220 -10.00 -0.03 2.66
CA ALA A 220 -9.34 -1.28 3.01
C ALA A 220 -8.25 -1.11 4.08
N LEU A 221 -8.23 -2.04 5.03
CA LEU A 221 -7.10 -2.33 5.91
C LEU A 221 -6.31 -3.47 5.24
N CYS A 222 -5.21 -3.15 4.58
CA CYS A 222 -4.44 -4.10 3.79
C CYS A 222 -3.32 -4.72 4.64
N VAL A 223 -3.37 -6.01 4.81
CA VAL A 223 -2.30 -6.78 5.46
C VAL A 223 -1.11 -6.89 4.49
N ASP A 224 0.07 -6.48 4.95
CA ASP A 224 1.32 -6.52 4.18
C ASP A 224 2.42 -7.14 5.02
N LEU A 225 2.56 -8.46 4.93
CA LEU A 225 3.52 -9.25 5.71
C LEU A 225 4.64 -9.78 4.81
N ALA A 226 5.88 -9.44 5.17
CA ALA A 226 7.05 -10.10 4.62
C ALA A 226 7.18 -11.53 5.16
N GLN A 227 7.75 -12.40 4.35
CA GLN A 227 8.11 -13.74 4.83
C GLN A 227 9.32 -13.63 5.77
N LEU A 228 9.15 -14.13 6.98
CA LEU A 228 10.19 -14.15 8.00
C LEU A 228 10.69 -15.58 8.22
N PRO A 229 12.00 -15.76 8.45
CA PRO A 229 12.54 -17.06 8.86
C PRO A 229 11.82 -17.60 10.10
N ASP A 230 11.56 -18.88 10.15
CA ASP A 230 10.95 -19.58 11.29
C ASP A 230 9.53 -19.13 11.68
N ILE A 231 8.84 -18.41 10.79
CA ILE A 231 7.45 -18.00 10.97
C ILE A 231 6.58 -18.54 9.84
N ASP A 232 5.51 -19.22 10.19
CA ASP A 232 4.49 -19.63 9.23
C ASP A 232 3.68 -18.40 8.77
N SER A 233 4.06 -17.86 7.60
CA SER A 233 3.43 -16.68 7.02
C SER A 233 1.94 -16.87 6.74
N ILE A 234 1.53 -18.09 6.41
CA ILE A 234 0.12 -18.42 6.15
C ILE A 234 -0.70 -18.34 7.43
N ALA A 235 -0.16 -18.89 8.53
CA ALA A 235 -0.79 -18.79 9.84
C ALA A 235 -0.89 -17.33 10.31
N GLU A 236 0.15 -16.52 10.10
CA GLU A 236 0.15 -15.11 10.47
C GLU A 236 -0.84 -14.29 9.61
N LEU A 237 -0.96 -14.56 8.30
CA LEU A 237 -1.98 -13.94 7.45
C LEU A 237 -3.39 -14.22 7.97
N ARG A 238 -3.70 -15.49 8.28
CA ARG A 238 -5.01 -15.86 8.84
C ARG A 238 -5.27 -15.17 10.18
N LYS A 239 -4.28 -15.13 11.05
CA LYS A 239 -4.36 -14.48 12.36
C LYS A 239 -4.62 -12.98 12.24
N MET A 240 -3.91 -12.29 11.32
CA MET A 240 -4.08 -10.86 11.10
C MET A 240 -5.47 -10.54 10.53
N ARG A 241 -5.98 -11.35 9.58
CA ARG A 241 -7.33 -11.21 9.07
C ARG A 241 -8.36 -11.27 10.20
N LEU A 242 -8.32 -12.36 11.00
CA LEU A 242 -9.26 -12.55 12.11
C LEU A 242 -9.18 -11.41 13.14
N LEU A 243 -7.98 -10.94 13.45
CA LEU A 243 -7.78 -9.79 14.33
C LEU A 243 -8.48 -8.54 13.77
N LEU A 244 -8.19 -8.18 12.52
CA LEU A 244 -8.76 -6.97 11.91
C LEU A 244 -10.28 -7.07 11.75
N GLU A 245 -10.80 -8.22 11.32
CA GLU A 245 -12.27 -8.44 11.21
C GLU A 245 -12.98 -8.31 12.58
N SER A 246 -12.34 -8.71 13.66
CA SER A 246 -12.90 -8.56 15.00
C SER A 246 -13.00 -7.10 15.49
N LEU A 247 -12.33 -6.17 14.80
CA LEU A 247 -12.29 -4.74 15.13
C LEU A 247 -13.26 -3.91 14.26
N LEU A 248 -13.89 -4.51 13.25
CA LEU A 248 -14.80 -3.86 12.29
C LEU A 248 -16.26 -4.14 12.61
#